data_05c10ccc0202333928a8a736550635d8
#
_entry.id   05c10ccc0202333928a8a736550635d8
#
_cell.length_a   1.000
_cell.length_b   1.000
_cell.length_c   1.000
_cell.angle_alpha   90.00
_cell.angle_beta   90.00
_cell.angle_gamma   90.00
#
_symmetry.space_group_name_H-M   'P 1'
#
loop_
_entity.id
_entity.type
_entity.pdbx_description
1 polymer ?
#
loop_
_entity_poly.entity_id
_entity_poly.type
_entity_poly.pdbx_seq_one_letter_code
_entity_poly.pdbx_strand_id
1 'polypeptide(L)'
;MLIDFQRFCQDFRIPVAPKGHKHSRRGWINIRCPFCTGTEGYHFGYNLEKGYGFCFRCGWHPVDLTIQTLIKTDERQVKKILLNYIVAGQLLESGLREEPYEKPDKLKWPEGYGKMVAAHRNYLLKRGFDPEELEREWNIGGTRYWGFYAFRIVAPIIFHNEAVSWQSRDITDKQKAKYLPCPKEQELLHHKQLLYGLDKALWKTVVVVEGITGVWRLGPGSVATFGVEYTPSQLLLLQSFDRVMIFYDGDEPCQDAAEKMAVELTGIGHEVEIWQPFSCDSGDILQSTANEIMKEVRK
;
A
#
# COMPACT_ATOMS: atom_id res chain seq x y z
N MET A 1 -8.32 -10.49 -1.67
CA MET A 1 -6.90 -10.22 -1.32
C MET A 1 -6.18 -11.54 -1.13
N LEU A 2 -5.11 -11.78 -1.88
CA LEU A 2 -4.32 -13.00 -1.74
C LEU A 2 -3.24 -12.81 -0.69
N ILE A 3 -3.24 -13.70 0.29
CA ILE A 3 -2.26 -13.72 1.37
C ILE A 3 -1.56 -15.08 1.44
N ASP A 4 -0.36 -15.13 1.96
CA ASP A 4 0.29 -16.36 2.38
C ASP A 4 -0.40 -16.94 3.62
N PHE A 5 -1.57 -17.54 3.38
CA PHE A 5 -2.40 -18.10 4.43
C PHE A 5 -1.72 -19.30 5.11
N GLN A 6 -0.77 -19.96 4.45
CA GLN A 6 0.01 -21.05 5.05
C GLN A 6 0.95 -20.50 6.11
N ARG A 7 1.72 -19.48 5.79
CA ARG A 7 2.61 -18.80 6.72
C ARG A 7 1.81 -18.18 7.88
N PHE A 8 0.67 -17.53 7.57
CA PHE A 8 -0.23 -17.01 8.59
C PHE A 8 -0.66 -18.10 9.58
N CYS A 9 -1.13 -19.26 9.10
CA CYS A 9 -1.51 -20.36 9.98
C CYS A 9 -0.34 -20.87 10.83
N GLN A 10 0.88 -20.90 10.30
CA GLN A 10 2.07 -21.29 11.05
C GLN A 10 2.41 -20.29 12.16
N ASP A 11 2.46 -19.01 11.83
CA ASP A 11 2.84 -17.95 12.77
C ASP A 11 1.83 -17.81 13.93
N PHE A 12 0.55 -17.97 13.65
CA PHE A 12 -0.53 -17.93 14.64
C PHE A 12 -0.91 -19.31 15.20
N ARG A 13 -0.15 -20.36 14.89
CA ARG A 13 -0.36 -21.73 15.37
C ARG A 13 -1.79 -22.26 15.12
N ILE A 14 -2.37 -21.90 13.98
CA ILE A 14 -3.69 -22.36 13.55
C ILE A 14 -3.56 -23.74 12.93
N PRO A 15 -4.23 -24.77 13.47
CA PRO A 15 -4.14 -26.13 12.95
C PRO A 15 -4.71 -26.24 11.54
N VAL A 16 -3.92 -26.74 10.59
CA VAL A 16 -4.34 -27.01 9.22
C VAL A 16 -4.63 -28.49 9.02
N ALA A 17 -5.48 -28.81 8.03
CA ALA A 17 -5.78 -30.19 7.67
C ALA A 17 -4.50 -30.92 7.23
N PRO A 18 -4.20 -32.10 7.78
CA PRO A 18 -3.04 -32.89 7.38
C PRO A 18 -3.17 -33.37 5.93
N LYS A 19 -2.01 -33.62 5.27
CA LYS A 19 -2.00 -34.20 3.92
C LYS A 19 -2.80 -35.50 3.89
N GLY A 20 -3.66 -35.66 2.88
CA GLY A 20 -4.53 -36.84 2.73
C GLY A 20 -5.82 -36.79 3.55
N HIS A 21 -6.07 -35.76 4.32
CA HIS A 21 -7.36 -35.58 4.95
C HIS A 21 -8.46 -35.37 3.90
N LYS A 22 -9.66 -35.93 4.12
CA LYS A 22 -10.80 -35.87 3.17
C LYS A 22 -11.19 -34.47 2.71
N HIS A 23 -10.84 -33.43 3.45
CA HIS A 23 -11.07 -32.02 3.10
C HIS A 23 -9.83 -31.33 2.51
N SER A 24 -8.68 -32.02 2.42
CA SER A 24 -7.49 -31.47 1.82
C SER A 24 -7.60 -31.53 0.30
N ARG A 25 -7.55 -30.38 -0.38
CA ARG A 25 -7.58 -30.27 -1.85
C ARG A 25 -6.36 -29.50 -2.34
N ARG A 26 -5.85 -29.85 -3.52
CA ARG A 26 -4.78 -29.09 -4.15
C ARG A 26 -5.21 -27.63 -4.37
N GLY A 27 -4.35 -26.67 -4.05
CA GLY A 27 -4.64 -25.25 -4.16
C GLY A 27 -5.48 -24.67 -3.00
N TRP A 28 -5.72 -25.46 -1.93
CA TRP A 28 -6.48 -25.02 -0.78
C TRP A 28 -5.77 -25.36 0.53
N ILE A 29 -5.91 -24.45 1.50
CA ILE A 29 -5.57 -24.71 2.90
C ILE A 29 -6.86 -24.77 3.69
N ASN A 30 -7.08 -25.88 4.37
CA ASN A 30 -8.28 -26.08 5.17
C ASN A 30 -7.97 -26.01 6.67
N ILE A 31 -8.80 -25.27 7.38
CA ILE A 31 -8.75 -25.10 8.83
C ILE A 31 -10.11 -25.38 9.46
N ARG A 32 -10.16 -25.44 10.79
CA ARG A 32 -11.45 -25.42 11.51
C ARG A 32 -12.13 -24.09 11.26
N CYS A 33 -13.41 -24.14 10.88
CA CYS A 33 -14.15 -22.92 10.62
C CYS A 33 -14.37 -22.13 11.92
N PRO A 34 -13.96 -20.86 11.99
CA PRO A 34 -14.16 -20.06 13.21
C PRO A 34 -15.61 -19.63 13.44
N PHE A 35 -16.48 -19.81 12.45
CA PHE A 35 -17.90 -19.41 12.48
C PHE A 35 -18.85 -20.57 12.77
N CYS A 36 -18.45 -21.80 12.47
CA CYS A 36 -19.26 -22.98 12.76
C CYS A 36 -19.13 -23.37 14.22
N THR A 37 -20.25 -23.44 14.94
CA THR A 37 -20.31 -23.96 16.32
C THR A 37 -20.48 -25.48 16.33
N GLY A 38 -19.75 -26.15 17.23
CA GLY A 38 -20.04 -27.52 17.64
C GLY A 38 -19.66 -28.64 16.68
N THR A 39 -18.72 -28.46 15.75
CA THR A 39 -18.30 -29.54 14.85
C THR A 39 -16.80 -29.67 14.70
N GLU A 40 -16.30 -30.87 14.90
CA GLU A 40 -14.94 -31.26 14.54
C GLU A 40 -14.79 -31.36 13.02
N GLY A 41 -13.71 -30.79 12.48
CA GLY A 41 -13.35 -30.93 11.06
C GLY A 41 -12.84 -29.63 10.45
N TYR A 42 -12.11 -29.78 9.35
CA TYR A 42 -11.46 -28.68 8.61
C TYR A 42 -12.40 -28.17 7.51
N HIS A 43 -13.50 -27.54 7.89
CA HIS A 43 -14.59 -27.15 6.97
C HIS A 43 -14.35 -25.84 6.24
N PHE A 44 -13.53 -24.95 6.79
CA PHE A 44 -13.16 -23.70 6.13
C PHE A 44 -11.94 -23.91 5.27
N GLY A 45 -12.06 -23.61 3.98
CA GLY A 45 -10.97 -23.64 3.01
C GLY A 45 -10.60 -22.23 2.55
N TYR A 46 -9.31 -21.95 2.48
CA TYR A 46 -8.77 -20.76 1.83
C TYR A 46 -8.17 -21.17 0.48
N ASN A 47 -8.60 -20.50 -0.61
CA ASN A 47 -8.10 -20.75 -1.96
C ASN A 47 -6.78 -19.98 -2.17
N LEU A 48 -5.68 -20.70 -2.39
CA LEU A 48 -4.34 -20.14 -2.55
C LEU A 48 -4.12 -19.39 -3.88
N GLU A 49 -4.96 -19.64 -4.89
CA GLU A 49 -4.84 -19.00 -6.20
C GLU A 49 -5.72 -17.74 -6.30
N LYS A 50 -6.90 -17.78 -5.69
CA LYS A 50 -7.93 -16.74 -5.84
C LYS A 50 -8.10 -15.84 -4.60
N GLY A 51 -7.49 -16.19 -3.46
CA GLY A 51 -7.47 -15.37 -2.26
C GLY A 51 -8.82 -15.16 -1.56
N TYR A 52 -9.70 -16.17 -1.57
CA TYR A 52 -10.96 -16.13 -0.85
C TYR A 52 -11.13 -17.31 0.09
N GLY A 53 -11.95 -17.13 1.12
CA GLY A 53 -12.32 -18.14 2.09
C GLY A 53 -13.74 -18.65 1.89
N PHE A 54 -13.95 -19.96 2.04
CA PHE A 54 -15.26 -20.57 1.95
C PHE A 54 -15.38 -21.73 2.95
N CYS A 55 -16.48 -21.77 3.70
CA CYS A 55 -16.83 -22.90 4.55
C CYS A 55 -17.90 -23.76 3.90
N PHE A 56 -17.66 -25.07 3.80
CA PHE A 56 -18.62 -26.02 3.21
C PHE A 56 -19.94 -26.17 3.98
N ARG A 57 -20.02 -25.62 5.19
CA ARG A 57 -21.22 -25.69 6.05
C ARG A 57 -21.96 -24.36 6.17
N CYS A 58 -21.25 -23.25 6.42
CA CYS A 58 -21.86 -21.96 6.65
C CYS A 58 -21.62 -20.94 5.53
N GLY A 59 -20.96 -21.34 4.44
CA GLY A 59 -20.84 -20.52 3.25
C GLY A 59 -19.62 -19.64 3.18
N TRP A 60 -19.72 -18.56 2.44
CA TRP A 60 -18.65 -17.61 2.20
C TRP A 60 -18.43 -16.68 3.42
N HIS A 61 -17.17 -16.39 3.71
CA HIS A 61 -16.78 -15.42 4.73
C HIS A 61 -15.63 -14.55 4.21
N PRO A 62 -15.65 -13.23 4.47
CA PRO A 62 -14.54 -12.34 4.18
C PRO A 62 -13.25 -12.81 4.87
N VAL A 63 -12.12 -12.65 4.19
CA VAL A 63 -10.83 -13.13 4.71
C VAL A 63 -10.41 -12.36 5.95
N ASP A 64 -10.60 -11.05 5.96
CA ASP A 64 -10.34 -10.16 7.09
C ASP A 64 -11.17 -10.54 8.32
N LEU A 65 -12.49 -10.74 8.17
CA LEU A 65 -13.38 -11.19 9.25
C LEU A 65 -12.97 -12.59 9.75
N THR A 66 -12.54 -13.46 8.84
CA THR A 66 -12.05 -14.79 9.20
C THR A 66 -10.81 -14.70 10.08
N ILE A 67 -9.85 -13.89 9.69
CA ILE A 67 -8.61 -13.65 10.44
C ILE A 67 -8.91 -12.97 11.76
N GLN A 68 -9.76 -11.94 11.77
CA GLN A 68 -10.22 -11.27 12.99
C GLN A 68 -10.77 -12.28 14.02
N THR A 69 -11.63 -13.18 13.56
CA THR A 69 -12.25 -14.20 14.42
C THR A 69 -11.24 -15.24 14.91
N LEU A 70 -10.31 -15.66 14.05
CA LEU A 70 -9.28 -16.65 14.38
C LEU A 70 -8.31 -16.18 15.46
N ILE A 71 -7.84 -14.92 15.36
CA ILE A 71 -6.83 -14.39 16.28
C ILE A 71 -7.41 -13.46 17.36
N LYS A 72 -8.74 -13.28 17.37
CA LYS A 72 -9.48 -12.49 18.37
C LYS A 72 -8.93 -11.07 18.55
N THR A 73 -8.75 -10.37 17.47
CA THR A 73 -8.19 -9.02 17.45
C THR A 73 -9.17 -8.01 16.85
N ASP A 74 -8.85 -6.72 16.91
CA ASP A 74 -9.65 -5.68 16.27
C ASP A 74 -9.30 -5.55 14.79
N GLU A 75 -10.15 -4.86 14.04
CA GLU A 75 -10.04 -4.69 12.59
C GLU A 75 -8.75 -3.96 12.17
N ARG A 76 -8.29 -2.97 12.94
CA ARG A 76 -7.03 -2.25 12.64
C ARG A 76 -5.83 -3.19 12.71
N GLN A 77 -5.82 -4.05 13.73
CA GLN A 77 -4.76 -5.04 13.89
C GLN A 77 -4.81 -6.08 12.78
N VAL A 78 -6.02 -6.51 12.36
CA VAL A 78 -6.17 -7.44 11.23
C VAL A 78 -5.54 -6.86 9.96
N LYS A 79 -5.84 -5.61 9.60
CA LYS A 79 -5.26 -4.97 8.41
C LYS A 79 -3.75 -4.91 8.48
N LYS A 80 -3.19 -4.50 9.62
CA LYS A 80 -1.74 -4.46 9.84
C LYS A 80 -1.11 -5.85 9.70
N ILE A 81 -1.76 -6.86 10.25
CA ILE A 81 -1.32 -8.26 10.16
C ILE A 81 -1.39 -8.75 8.70
N LEU A 82 -2.51 -8.50 8.01
CA LEU A 82 -2.69 -8.90 6.62
C LEU A 82 -1.62 -8.35 5.69
N LEU A 83 -1.19 -7.11 5.88
CA LEU A 83 -0.09 -6.51 5.11
C LEU A 83 1.21 -7.33 5.18
N ASN A 84 1.46 -8.03 6.30
CA ASN A 84 2.63 -8.89 6.47
C ASN A 84 2.53 -10.23 5.72
N TYR A 85 1.35 -10.58 5.22
CA TYR A 85 1.08 -11.85 4.54
C TYR A 85 0.65 -11.67 3.07
N ILE A 86 0.62 -10.45 2.54
CA ILE A 86 0.39 -10.24 1.11
C ILE A 86 1.46 -10.97 0.31
N VAL A 87 1.05 -11.78 -0.66
CA VAL A 87 1.98 -12.54 -1.50
C VAL A 87 2.59 -11.61 -2.54
N ALA A 88 3.85 -11.22 -2.31
CA ALA A 88 4.60 -10.34 -3.20
C ALA A 88 4.67 -10.86 -4.65
N GLY A 89 4.67 -12.17 -4.86
CA GLY A 89 4.70 -12.79 -6.19
C GLY A 89 3.47 -12.50 -7.06
N GLN A 90 2.31 -12.21 -6.48
CA GLN A 90 1.14 -11.78 -7.26
C GLN A 90 1.17 -10.32 -7.66
N LEU A 91 1.88 -9.50 -6.91
CA LEU A 91 2.23 -8.15 -7.34
C LEU A 91 3.10 -8.20 -8.62
N LEU A 92 3.84 -9.30 -8.83
CA LEU A 92 4.72 -9.52 -9.98
C LEU A 92 3.97 -10.04 -11.22
N GLU A 93 2.92 -10.85 -11.07
CA GLU A 93 2.19 -11.45 -12.20
C GLU A 93 1.18 -10.51 -12.86
N SER A 94 0.77 -9.45 -12.17
CA SER A 94 -0.32 -8.57 -12.59
C SER A 94 0.04 -7.49 -13.61
N GLY A 95 1.16 -7.57 -14.34
CA GLY A 95 1.24 -6.69 -15.49
C GLY A 95 2.57 -6.19 -16.02
N LEU A 96 3.69 -6.59 -15.49
CA LEU A 96 4.98 -6.27 -16.11
C LEU A 96 5.71 -7.58 -16.43
N ARG A 97 5.75 -7.97 -17.71
CA ARG A 97 6.80 -8.89 -18.19
C ARG A 97 8.10 -8.12 -18.11
N GLU A 98 8.75 -8.20 -16.96
CA GLU A 98 10.08 -7.66 -16.79
C GLU A 98 11.09 -8.68 -17.32
N GLU A 99 12.07 -8.20 -18.08
CA GLU A 99 13.26 -9.00 -18.35
C GLU A 99 13.90 -9.41 -17.01
N PRO A 100 14.34 -10.66 -16.86
CA PRO A 100 14.93 -11.12 -15.61
C PRO A 100 16.21 -10.31 -15.32
N TYR A 101 16.20 -9.51 -14.28
CA TYR A 101 17.38 -8.89 -13.71
C TYR A 101 17.64 -9.48 -12.32
N GLU A 102 18.90 -9.60 -11.94
CA GLU A 102 19.24 -10.04 -10.60
C GLU A 102 18.83 -8.98 -9.57
N LYS A 103 17.89 -9.34 -8.71
CA LYS A 103 17.50 -8.46 -7.61
C LYS A 103 18.64 -8.35 -6.60
N PRO A 104 18.86 -7.15 -6.05
CA PRO A 104 19.88 -7.00 -5.01
C PRO A 104 19.42 -7.68 -3.71
N ASP A 105 20.37 -8.18 -2.93
CA ASP A 105 20.09 -8.76 -1.60
C ASP A 105 19.61 -7.71 -0.59
N LYS A 106 19.93 -6.44 -0.83
CA LYS A 106 19.58 -5.31 0.03
C LYS A 106 19.28 -4.08 -0.81
N LEU A 107 18.30 -3.29 -0.34
CA LEU A 107 17.99 -1.98 -0.94
C LEU A 107 19.24 -1.10 -0.99
N LYS A 108 19.54 -0.55 -2.16
CA LYS A 108 20.61 0.43 -2.35
C LYS A 108 20.05 1.85 -2.28
N TRP A 109 20.52 2.59 -1.32
CA TRP A 109 20.14 4.00 -1.16
C TRP A 109 20.90 4.88 -2.17
N PRO A 110 20.32 6.04 -2.56
CA PRO A 110 21.01 6.96 -3.47
C PRO A 110 22.26 7.53 -2.80
N GLU A 111 23.23 7.86 -3.64
CA GLU A 111 24.50 8.44 -3.18
C GLU A 111 24.25 9.72 -2.34
N GLY A 112 24.94 9.82 -1.21
CA GLY A 112 24.81 10.94 -0.29
C GLY A 112 23.54 10.93 0.57
N TYR A 113 22.76 9.85 0.57
CA TYR A 113 21.57 9.72 1.42
C TYR A 113 21.93 9.75 2.92
N GLY A 114 21.11 10.41 3.69
CA GLY A 114 21.23 10.50 5.14
C GLY A 114 20.21 11.48 5.73
N LYS A 115 20.54 12.03 6.91
CA LYS A 115 19.67 13.02 7.57
C LYS A 115 19.49 14.27 6.70
N MET A 116 18.30 14.85 6.73
CA MET A 116 18.01 16.11 6.06
C MET A 116 18.90 17.24 6.60
N VAL A 117 19.43 18.05 5.67
CA VAL A 117 20.15 19.29 5.99
C VAL A 117 19.21 20.49 5.90
N ALA A 118 19.68 21.68 6.30
CA ALA A 118 18.88 22.90 6.35
C ALA A 118 18.14 23.22 5.02
N ALA A 119 18.75 22.92 3.87
CA ALA A 119 18.11 23.16 2.56
C ALA A 119 16.81 22.35 2.40
N HIS A 120 16.81 21.07 2.80
CA HIS A 120 15.62 20.21 2.74
C HIS A 120 14.54 20.69 3.71
N ARG A 121 14.93 21.01 4.94
CA ARG A 121 14.01 21.54 5.98
C ARG A 121 13.37 22.86 5.53
N ASN A 122 14.15 23.77 5.01
CA ASN A 122 13.65 25.06 4.51
C ASN A 122 12.68 24.88 3.32
N TYR A 123 12.94 23.91 2.43
CA TYR A 123 12.02 23.57 1.34
C TYR A 123 10.67 23.08 1.89
N LEU A 124 10.68 22.16 2.85
CA LEU A 124 9.46 21.64 3.46
C LEU A 124 8.69 22.74 4.21
N LEU A 125 9.38 23.55 5.01
CA LEU A 125 8.77 24.69 5.74
C LEU A 125 8.09 25.68 4.79
N LYS A 126 8.74 26.02 3.66
CA LYS A 126 8.16 26.91 2.63
C LYS A 126 6.86 26.34 2.04
N ARG A 127 6.71 25.03 2.00
CA ARG A 127 5.50 24.34 1.56
C ARG A 127 4.50 24.06 2.69
N GLY A 128 4.75 24.59 3.89
CA GLY A 128 3.86 24.42 5.04
C GLY A 128 3.85 23.00 5.62
N PHE A 129 4.97 22.27 5.49
CA PHE A 129 5.18 21.00 6.17
C PHE A 129 6.04 21.18 7.41
N ASP A 130 5.82 20.37 8.43
CA ASP A 130 6.76 20.21 9.55
C ASP A 130 7.81 19.14 9.18
N PRO A 131 9.10 19.53 9.04
CA PRO A 131 10.14 18.58 8.66
C PRO A 131 10.39 17.50 9.70
N GLU A 132 10.21 17.80 10.99
CA GLU A 132 10.46 16.84 12.07
C GLU A 132 9.32 15.81 12.15
N GLU A 133 8.10 16.26 11.94
CA GLU A 133 6.96 15.37 11.83
C GLU A 133 7.10 14.42 10.64
N LEU A 134 7.50 14.93 9.47
CA LEU A 134 7.69 14.11 8.29
C LEU A 134 8.86 13.12 8.45
N GLU A 135 9.98 13.52 9.07
CA GLU A 135 11.07 12.59 9.38
C GLU A 135 10.59 11.46 10.30
N ARG A 136 9.83 11.80 11.33
CA ARG A 136 9.31 10.83 12.30
C ARG A 136 8.25 9.90 11.70
N GLU A 137 7.32 10.48 10.93
CA GLU A 137 6.17 9.72 10.40
C GLU A 137 6.54 8.89 9.17
N TRP A 138 7.31 9.45 8.25
CA TRP A 138 7.56 8.85 6.93
C TRP A 138 9.00 8.38 6.73
N ASN A 139 9.85 8.49 7.75
CA ASN A 139 11.28 8.12 7.71
C ASN A 139 12.03 8.79 6.54
N ILE A 140 11.61 9.97 6.11
CA ILE A 140 12.26 10.65 4.99
C ILE A 140 13.66 11.13 5.37
N GLY A 141 14.52 11.17 4.37
CA GLY A 141 15.87 11.69 4.50
C GLY A 141 16.21 12.64 3.37
N GLY A 142 17.48 13.03 3.29
CA GLY A 142 17.95 13.92 2.23
C GLY A 142 19.25 13.45 1.63
N THR A 143 19.51 13.88 0.39
CA THR A 143 20.80 13.69 -0.27
C THR A 143 21.68 14.93 -0.13
N ARG A 144 22.95 14.78 -0.37
CA ARG A 144 23.92 15.89 -0.30
C ARG A 144 23.81 16.79 -1.54
N TYR A 145 24.68 17.80 -1.61
CA TYR A 145 24.71 18.82 -2.70
C TYR A 145 25.46 18.35 -3.96
N TRP A 146 25.90 17.12 -4.01
CA TRP A 146 26.70 16.53 -5.09
C TRP A 146 26.13 15.20 -5.56
N GLY A 147 26.54 14.75 -6.74
CA GLY A 147 26.10 13.50 -7.35
C GLY A 147 24.80 13.63 -8.15
N PHE A 148 24.38 12.53 -8.75
CA PHE A 148 23.18 12.47 -9.61
C PHE A 148 21.89 12.81 -8.85
N TYR A 149 21.83 12.45 -7.58
CA TYR A 149 20.67 12.70 -6.70
C TYR A 149 20.85 13.94 -5.81
N ALA A 150 21.72 14.90 -6.21
CA ALA A 150 21.96 16.11 -5.42
C ALA A 150 20.66 16.87 -5.08
N PHE A 151 20.58 17.39 -3.86
CA PHE A 151 19.46 18.22 -3.38
C PHE A 151 18.07 17.56 -3.49
N ARG A 152 17.95 16.29 -3.10
CA ARG A 152 16.66 15.59 -3.09
C ARG A 152 16.26 15.14 -1.70
N ILE A 153 14.96 15.23 -1.43
CA ILE A 153 14.34 14.51 -0.32
C ILE A 153 14.05 13.09 -0.80
N VAL A 154 14.41 12.11 0.01
CA VAL A 154 14.21 10.68 -0.27
C VAL A 154 13.14 10.13 0.65
N ALA A 155 12.10 9.58 0.07
CA ALA A 155 11.00 8.92 0.76
C ALA A 155 11.13 7.40 0.59
N PRO A 156 11.39 6.65 1.67
CA PRO A 156 11.41 5.20 1.62
C PRO A 156 10.02 4.64 1.35
N ILE A 157 9.96 3.58 0.57
CA ILE A 157 8.73 2.82 0.30
C ILE A 157 8.80 1.57 1.18
N ILE A 158 7.86 1.49 2.12
CA ILE A 158 7.85 0.44 3.13
C ILE A 158 6.89 -0.67 2.72
N PHE A 159 7.36 -1.91 2.81
CA PHE A 159 6.54 -3.09 2.65
C PHE A 159 7.00 -4.15 3.66
N HIS A 160 6.07 -4.80 4.36
CA HIS A 160 6.35 -5.73 5.46
C HIS A 160 7.29 -5.17 6.55
N ASN A 161 7.13 -3.89 6.89
CA ASN A 161 7.96 -3.13 7.85
C ASN A 161 9.42 -2.91 7.41
N GLU A 162 9.76 -3.19 6.16
CA GLU A 162 11.10 -2.98 5.60
C GLU A 162 11.06 -1.99 4.45
N ALA A 163 12.12 -1.20 4.29
CA ALA A 163 12.27 -0.35 3.11
C ALA A 163 12.66 -1.22 1.92
N VAL A 164 11.81 -1.27 0.90
CA VAL A 164 12.01 -2.13 -0.28
C VAL A 164 12.34 -1.34 -1.54
N SER A 165 12.06 -0.06 -1.53
CA SER A 165 12.36 0.89 -2.60
C SER A 165 12.37 2.31 -2.02
N TRP A 166 12.55 3.32 -2.86
CA TRP A 166 12.43 4.72 -2.49
C TRP A 166 12.06 5.58 -3.70
N GLN A 167 11.47 6.74 -3.43
CA GLN A 167 11.30 7.80 -4.42
C GLN A 167 11.95 9.07 -3.89
N SER A 168 12.59 9.83 -4.79
CA SER A 168 13.22 11.10 -4.43
C SER A 168 12.56 12.28 -5.12
N ARG A 169 12.48 13.42 -4.39
CA ARG A 169 11.92 14.69 -4.87
C ARG A 169 13.00 15.76 -4.89
N ASP A 170 13.16 16.44 -6.02
CA ASP A 170 14.00 17.63 -6.12
C ASP A 170 13.46 18.78 -5.26
N ILE A 171 14.36 19.48 -4.57
CA ILE A 171 14.04 20.65 -3.73
C ILE A 171 14.48 21.98 -4.34
N THR A 172 15.06 21.93 -5.54
CA THR A 172 15.63 23.12 -6.20
C THR A 172 14.74 23.70 -7.29
N ASP A 173 13.76 22.92 -7.78
CA ASP A 173 12.93 23.18 -8.95
C ASP A 173 13.73 23.43 -10.25
N LYS A 174 15.02 23.04 -10.25
CA LYS A 174 15.94 23.22 -11.39
C LYS A 174 16.20 21.92 -12.15
N GLN A 175 15.86 20.77 -11.55
CA GLN A 175 16.09 19.48 -12.16
C GLN A 175 15.00 19.17 -13.19
N LYS A 176 15.39 18.55 -14.31
CA LYS A 176 14.45 18.15 -15.37
C LYS A 176 13.33 17.23 -14.85
N ALA A 177 13.66 16.34 -13.92
CA ALA A 177 12.71 15.43 -13.29
C ALA A 177 12.48 15.81 -11.82
N LYS A 178 11.26 16.27 -11.52
CA LYS A 178 10.81 16.62 -10.16
C LYS A 178 10.90 15.42 -9.21
N TYR A 179 10.53 14.24 -9.70
CA TYR A 179 10.64 12.97 -8.99
C TYR A 179 11.55 12.01 -9.72
N LEU A 180 12.34 11.25 -8.98
CA LEU A 180 13.11 10.12 -9.48
C LEU A 180 12.87 8.90 -8.59
N PRO A 181 12.43 7.77 -9.15
CA PRO A 181 12.30 6.53 -8.42
C PRO A 181 13.66 5.86 -8.20
N CYS A 182 13.69 4.89 -7.31
CA CYS A 182 14.79 3.94 -7.19
C CYS A 182 14.99 3.21 -8.54
N PRO A 183 16.22 3.08 -9.04
CA PRO A 183 16.50 2.23 -10.19
C PRO A 183 16.13 0.78 -9.90
N LYS A 184 15.61 0.06 -10.90
CA LYS A 184 15.17 -1.33 -10.76
C LYS A 184 16.24 -2.26 -10.20
N GLU A 185 17.50 -2.04 -10.56
CA GLU A 185 18.65 -2.82 -10.11
C GLU A 185 19.05 -2.53 -8.65
N GLN A 186 18.41 -1.57 -8.02
CA GLN A 186 18.71 -1.11 -6.67
C GLN A 186 17.59 -1.36 -5.68
N GLU A 187 16.37 -1.67 -6.16
CA GLU A 187 15.19 -1.91 -5.33
C GLU A 187 14.91 -3.40 -5.13
N LEU A 188 14.34 -3.76 -3.98
CA LEU A 188 13.93 -5.13 -3.66
C LEU A 188 12.58 -5.48 -4.30
N LEU A 189 11.66 -4.50 -4.33
CA LEU A 189 10.37 -4.56 -5.00
C LEU A 189 10.18 -3.28 -5.80
N HIS A 190 9.67 -3.43 -7.01
CA HIS A 190 9.43 -2.28 -7.88
C HIS A 190 8.34 -1.38 -7.29
N HIS A 191 8.66 -0.08 -7.12
CA HIS A 191 7.75 0.88 -6.51
C HIS A 191 6.35 0.92 -7.17
N LYS A 192 6.24 0.73 -8.49
CA LYS A 192 4.96 0.65 -9.21
C LYS A 192 4.14 -0.62 -8.90
N GLN A 193 4.68 -1.56 -8.17
CA GLN A 193 3.92 -2.70 -7.63
C GLN A 193 3.32 -2.40 -6.25
N LEU A 194 3.65 -1.25 -5.68
CA LEU A 194 3.28 -0.84 -4.33
C LEU A 194 2.53 0.50 -4.35
N LEU A 195 1.95 0.84 -3.22
CA LEU A 195 1.42 2.17 -2.93
C LEU A 195 2.27 2.81 -1.84
N TYR A 196 2.68 4.07 -2.02
CA TYR A 196 3.34 4.81 -0.95
C TYR A 196 2.35 5.06 0.19
N GLY A 197 2.77 4.84 1.42
CA GLY A 197 1.92 5.04 2.61
C GLY A 197 0.97 3.88 2.94
N LEU A 198 1.04 2.76 2.19
CA LEU A 198 0.18 1.60 2.41
C LEU A 198 0.33 1.01 3.83
N ASP A 199 1.56 1.01 4.36
CA ASP A 199 1.86 0.54 5.72
C ASP A 199 1.15 1.32 6.83
N LYS A 200 0.66 2.52 6.50
CA LYS A 200 -0.06 3.43 7.40
C LYS A 200 -1.53 3.63 7.04
N ALA A 201 -2.04 2.93 6.04
CA ALA A 201 -3.44 2.95 5.63
C ALA A 201 -4.24 1.86 6.37
N LEU A 202 -4.50 2.06 7.66
CA LEU A 202 -5.05 1.05 8.57
C LEU A 202 -6.59 1.12 8.75
N TRP A 203 -7.28 1.93 7.97
CA TRP A 203 -8.74 2.09 8.03
C TRP A 203 -9.43 1.35 6.88
N LYS A 204 -10.75 1.24 6.94
CA LYS A 204 -11.58 0.70 5.84
C LYS A 204 -11.62 1.60 4.62
N THR A 205 -11.48 2.88 4.86
CA THR A 205 -11.44 3.93 3.84
C THR A 205 -10.00 4.35 3.59
N VAL A 206 -9.63 4.56 2.35
CA VAL A 206 -8.33 5.09 1.93
C VAL A 206 -8.49 6.27 0.98
N VAL A 207 -7.63 7.27 1.09
CA VAL A 207 -7.51 8.34 0.08
C VAL A 207 -6.35 8.02 -0.86
N VAL A 208 -6.60 8.02 -2.15
CA VAL A 208 -5.59 7.79 -3.19
C VAL A 208 -5.22 9.11 -3.84
N VAL A 209 -3.94 9.44 -3.83
CA VAL A 209 -3.36 10.62 -4.48
C VAL A 209 -2.29 10.20 -5.49
N GLU A 210 -1.84 11.13 -6.33
CA GLU A 210 -0.81 10.83 -7.32
C GLU A 210 0.58 10.68 -6.72
N GLY A 211 0.97 11.60 -5.86
CA GLY A 211 2.35 11.75 -5.42
C GLY A 211 2.54 11.72 -3.91
N ILE A 212 3.79 11.40 -3.52
CA ILE A 212 4.18 11.30 -2.10
C ILE A 212 3.90 12.55 -1.27
N THR A 213 3.93 13.74 -1.88
CA THR A 213 3.63 15.00 -1.18
C THR A 213 2.17 15.14 -0.79
N GLY A 214 1.26 14.58 -1.57
CA GLY A 214 -0.16 14.48 -1.20
C GLY A 214 -0.34 13.59 0.04
N VAL A 215 0.37 12.47 0.08
CA VAL A 215 0.37 11.59 1.27
C VAL A 215 0.96 12.29 2.49
N TRP A 216 2.04 13.06 2.34
CA TRP A 216 2.59 13.84 3.45
C TRP A 216 1.61 14.89 3.98
N ARG A 217 0.80 15.49 3.10
CA ARG A 217 -0.20 16.50 3.46
C ARG A 217 -1.39 15.90 4.18
N LEU A 218 -1.90 14.77 3.68
CA LEU A 218 -3.07 14.10 4.23
C LEU A 218 -2.72 13.27 5.49
N GLY A 219 -1.52 12.68 5.50
CA GLY A 219 -1.08 11.82 6.61
C GLY A 219 -1.56 10.36 6.50
N PRO A 220 -1.44 9.58 7.59
CA PRO A 220 -1.85 8.17 7.65
C PRO A 220 -3.31 7.95 7.23
N GLY A 221 -3.55 6.96 6.38
CA GLY A 221 -4.85 6.68 5.74
C GLY A 221 -4.91 7.17 4.29
N SER A 222 -3.84 7.80 3.79
CA SER A 222 -3.68 8.12 2.38
C SER A 222 -2.54 7.33 1.74
N VAL A 223 -2.65 7.09 0.42
CA VAL A 223 -1.67 6.36 -0.37
C VAL A 223 -1.42 7.05 -1.71
N ALA A 224 -0.24 6.83 -2.31
CA ALA A 224 0.06 7.38 -3.63
C ALA A 224 0.45 6.30 -4.65
N THR A 225 0.07 6.54 -5.91
CA THR A 225 0.35 5.69 -7.08
C THR A 225 1.67 6.01 -7.79
N PHE A 226 2.44 7.00 -7.30
CA PHE A 226 3.68 7.50 -7.90
C PHE A 226 3.47 8.10 -9.31
N GLY A 227 2.44 8.87 -9.49
CA GLY A 227 2.02 9.56 -10.72
C GLY A 227 0.63 9.13 -11.16
N VAL A 228 0.15 9.78 -12.21
CA VAL A 228 -1.21 9.63 -12.77
C VAL A 228 -1.54 8.19 -13.14
N GLU A 229 -0.59 7.52 -13.84
CA GLU A 229 -0.78 6.14 -14.25
C GLU A 229 -0.61 5.18 -13.06
N TYR A 230 -1.63 4.38 -12.82
CA TYR A 230 -1.58 3.28 -11.86
C TYR A 230 -1.40 1.93 -12.57
N THR A 231 -1.01 0.92 -11.81
CA THR A 231 -0.79 -0.44 -12.30
C THR A 231 -1.86 -1.41 -11.79
N PRO A 232 -2.05 -2.58 -12.44
CA PRO A 232 -2.92 -3.63 -11.91
C PRO A 232 -2.54 -4.07 -10.49
N SER A 233 -1.25 -4.07 -10.15
CA SER A 233 -0.77 -4.38 -8.78
C SER A 233 -1.26 -3.36 -7.77
N GLN A 234 -1.20 -2.07 -8.11
CA GLN A 234 -1.70 -1.00 -7.25
C GLN A 234 -3.21 -1.07 -7.08
N LEU A 235 -3.94 -1.37 -8.17
CA LEU A 235 -5.38 -1.58 -8.11
C LEU A 235 -5.73 -2.78 -7.19
N LEU A 236 -4.97 -3.87 -7.28
CA LEU A 236 -5.15 -5.03 -6.40
C LEU A 236 -4.93 -4.68 -4.91
N LEU A 237 -3.95 -3.84 -4.60
CA LEU A 237 -3.73 -3.36 -3.23
C LEU A 237 -4.91 -2.51 -2.73
N LEU A 238 -5.49 -1.68 -3.60
CA LEU A 238 -6.67 -0.87 -3.26
C LEU A 238 -7.91 -1.72 -2.94
N GLN A 239 -8.01 -2.93 -3.47
CA GLN A 239 -9.09 -3.88 -3.15
C GLN A 239 -9.10 -4.33 -1.68
N SER A 240 -8.06 -4.04 -0.91
CA SER A 240 -8.04 -4.31 0.53
C SER A 240 -8.88 -3.32 1.36
N PHE A 241 -9.43 -2.27 0.74
CA PHE A 241 -10.23 -1.25 1.39
C PHE A 241 -11.69 -1.36 0.99
N ASP A 242 -12.61 -1.07 1.92
CA ASP A 242 -14.04 -1.10 1.63
C ASP A 242 -14.46 0.12 0.80
N ARG A 243 -13.84 1.29 1.09
CA ARG A 243 -14.10 2.55 0.38
C ARG A 243 -12.79 3.19 -0.07
N VAL A 244 -12.76 3.63 -1.34
CA VAL A 244 -11.62 4.32 -1.96
C VAL A 244 -12.05 5.73 -2.37
N MET A 245 -11.39 6.73 -1.81
CA MET A 245 -11.59 8.13 -2.16
C MET A 245 -10.43 8.56 -3.07
N ILE A 246 -10.71 8.89 -4.33
CA ILE A 246 -9.68 9.29 -5.29
C ILE A 246 -9.56 10.82 -5.29
N PHE A 247 -8.39 11.31 -4.96
CA PHE A 247 -8.08 12.72 -4.89
C PHE A 247 -6.87 13.04 -5.77
N TYR A 248 -7.09 13.00 -7.08
CA TYR A 248 -6.09 13.32 -8.11
C TYR A 248 -6.15 14.81 -8.45
N ASP A 249 -5.07 15.32 -9.03
CA ASP A 249 -4.97 16.73 -9.43
C ASP A 249 -6.01 17.07 -10.52
N GLY A 250 -6.32 18.36 -10.70
CA GLY A 250 -7.46 18.82 -11.50
C GLY A 250 -7.24 18.89 -13.00
N ASP A 251 -6.11 18.48 -13.52
CA ASP A 251 -5.85 18.46 -14.97
C ASP A 251 -6.54 17.26 -15.64
N GLU A 252 -6.83 17.39 -16.93
CA GLU A 252 -7.61 16.41 -17.70
C GLU A 252 -7.02 14.99 -17.64
N PRO A 253 -5.70 14.75 -17.82
CA PRO A 253 -5.15 13.40 -17.72
C PRO A 253 -5.31 12.75 -16.34
N CYS A 254 -5.28 13.57 -15.28
CA CYS A 254 -5.44 13.09 -13.91
C CYS A 254 -6.90 12.71 -13.64
N GLN A 255 -7.84 13.48 -14.14
CA GLN A 255 -9.27 13.19 -13.99
C GLN A 255 -9.68 11.95 -14.82
N ASP A 256 -9.19 11.79 -16.04
CA ASP A 256 -9.40 10.58 -16.85
C ASP A 256 -8.90 9.33 -16.14
N ALA A 257 -7.71 9.40 -15.53
CA ALA A 257 -7.15 8.30 -14.76
C ALA A 257 -7.97 8.00 -13.48
N ALA A 258 -8.47 9.03 -12.80
CA ALA A 258 -9.34 8.90 -11.63
C ALA A 258 -10.67 8.21 -12.00
N GLU A 259 -11.31 8.63 -13.09
CA GLU A 259 -12.53 8.01 -13.58
C GLU A 259 -12.32 6.55 -13.97
N LYS A 260 -11.24 6.26 -14.69
CA LYS A 260 -10.88 4.88 -15.05
C LYS A 260 -10.68 4.01 -13.81
N MET A 261 -9.93 4.48 -12.81
CA MET A 261 -9.73 3.77 -11.55
C MET A 261 -11.06 3.53 -10.82
N ALA A 262 -11.92 4.54 -10.77
CA ALA A 262 -13.23 4.44 -10.14
C ALA A 262 -14.11 3.39 -10.81
N VAL A 263 -14.15 3.36 -12.15
CA VAL A 263 -14.91 2.35 -12.90
C VAL A 263 -14.39 0.94 -12.60
N GLU A 264 -13.06 0.73 -12.60
CA GLU A 264 -12.47 -0.58 -12.34
C GLU A 264 -12.75 -1.06 -10.91
N LEU A 265 -12.62 -0.20 -9.90
CA LEU A 265 -12.88 -0.55 -8.49
C LEU A 265 -14.38 -0.76 -8.22
N THR A 266 -15.25 0.09 -8.77
CA THR A 266 -16.71 -0.05 -8.63
C THR A 266 -17.18 -1.34 -9.30
N GLY A 267 -16.61 -1.68 -10.47
CA GLY A 267 -16.93 -2.91 -11.19
C GLY A 267 -16.68 -4.19 -10.41
N ILE A 268 -15.83 -4.16 -9.40
CA ILE A 268 -15.53 -5.28 -8.49
C ILE A 268 -16.15 -5.13 -7.10
N GLY A 269 -17.02 -4.13 -6.91
CA GLY A 269 -17.88 -4.00 -5.72
C GLY A 269 -17.35 -3.08 -4.61
N HIS A 270 -16.33 -2.24 -4.88
CA HIS A 270 -15.87 -1.24 -3.90
C HIS A 270 -16.71 0.03 -3.94
N GLU A 271 -16.87 0.68 -2.79
CA GLU A 271 -17.39 2.03 -2.72
C GLU A 271 -16.29 3.00 -3.17
N VAL A 272 -16.57 3.77 -4.23
CA VAL A 272 -15.59 4.70 -4.79
C VAL A 272 -16.17 6.09 -4.90
N GLU A 273 -15.40 7.08 -4.48
CA GLU A 273 -15.71 8.49 -4.59
C GLU A 273 -14.55 9.22 -5.25
N ILE A 274 -14.82 9.99 -6.30
CA ILE A 274 -13.88 10.93 -6.88
C ILE A 274 -14.11 12.28 -6.23
N TRP A 275 -13.11 12.79 -5.52
CA TRP A 275 -13.19 14.11 -4.94
C TRP A 275 -12.94 15.17 -5.99
N GLN A 276 -13.76 16.21 -5.96
CA GLN A 276 -13.59 17.35 -6.84
C GLN A 276 -12.22 17.99 -6.60
N PRO A 277 -11.41 18.17 -7.66
CA PRO A 277 -10.08 18.71 -7.51
C PRO A 277 -10.14 20.15 -6.98
N PHE A 278 -9.22 20.46 -6.07
CA PHE A 278 -8.93 21.84 -5.72
C PHE A 278 -8.17 22.53 -6.88
N SER A 279 -8.10 23.86 -6.84
CA SER A 279 -7.30 24.63 -7.79
C SER A 279 -5.78 24.45 -7.65
N CYS A 280 -5.34 23.53 -6.78
CA CYS A 280 -3.94 23.22 -6.51
C CYS A 280 -3.74 21.72 -6.29
N ASP A 281 -2.47 21.27 -6.44
CA ASP A 281 -2.06 19.89 -6.18
C ASP A 281 -2.45 19.45 -4.76
N SER A 282 -2.72 18.15 -4.60
CA SER A 282 -3.06 17.55 -3.29
C SER A 282 -2.00 17.81 -2.19
N GLY A 283 -0.74 17.95 -2.56
CA GLY A 283 0.35 18.30 -1.66
C GLY A 283 0.41 19.77 -1.23
N ASP A 284 -0.36 20.66 -1.89
CA ASP A 284 -0.32 22.12 -1.67
C ASP A 284 -1.61 22.66 -1.04
N ILE A 285 -2.60 21.82 -0.74
CA ILE A 285 -3.79 22.22 0.03
C ILE A 285 -3.40 22.64 1.45
N LEU A 286 -4.24 23.45 2.08
CA LEU A 286 -4.06 23.85 3.48
C LEU A 286 -4.12 22.64 4.42
N GLN A 287 -3.32 22.61 5.47
CA GLN A 287 -3.33 21.53 6.44
C GLN A 287 -4.69 21.37 7.14
N SER A 288 -5.41 22.47 7.38
CA SER A 288 -6.78 22.44 7.91
C SER A 288 -7.73 21.65 6.99
N THR A 289 -7.64 21.89 5.69
CA THR A 289 -8.44 21.16 4.67
C THR A 289 -8.06 19.67 4.63
N ALA A 290 -6.75 19.36 4.64
CA ALA A 290 -6.29 17.98 4.72
C ALA A 290 -6.83 17.26 5.97
N ASN A 291 -6.82 17.93 7.12
CA ASN A 291 -7.35 17.39 8.37
C ASN A 291 -8.88 17.13 8.31
N GLU A 292 -9.63 17.98 7.62
CA GLU A 292 -11.07 17.78 7.40
C GLU A 292 -11.32 16.55 6.53
N ILE A 293 -10.61 16.42 5.40
CA ILE A 293 -10.66 15.24 4.52
C ILE A 293 -10.40 13.97 5.33
N MET A 294 -9.34 13.96 6.12
CA MET A 294 -8.93 12.77 6.86
C MET A 294 -9.82 12.42 8.05
N LYS A 295 -10.72 13.31 8.49
CA LYS A 295 -11.77 12.96 9.47
C LYS A 295 -12.75 11.95 8.88
N GLU A 296 -13.07 12.04 7.59
CA GLU A 296 -13.97 11.08 6.92
C GLU A 296 -13.34 9.69 6.80
N VAL A 297 -12.02 9.63 6.58
CA VAL A 297 -11.27 8.38 6.43
C VAL A 297 -11.15 7.62 7.75
N ARG A 298 -11.08 8.37 8.85
CA ARG A 298 -10.76 7.82 10.19
C ARG A 298 -12.00 7.49 11.03
N LYS A 299 -13.21 7.68 10.44
CA LYS A 299 -14.47 7.22 11.04
C LYS A 299 -14.57 5.70 10.94
#